data_3e275fe3114c3fef342f4080765f1259
#
_entry.id   3e275fe3114c3fef342f4080765f1259
#
_cell.length_a   1.000
_cell.length_b   1.000
_cell.length_c   1.000
_cell.angle_alpha   90.00
_cell.angle_beta   90.00
_cell.angle_gamma   90.00
#
_symmetry.space_group_name_H-M   'P 1'
#
loop_
_entity.id
_entity.type
_entity.pdbx_description
1 polymer ?
#
loop_
_entity_poly.entity_id
_entity_poly.type
_entity_poly.pdbx_seq_one_letter_code
_entity_poly.pdbx_strand_id
1 'polypeptide(L)'
;MRLKNSIFWIAATISFCLDQATKYWVVQNFNLLETQPLILGVIHFTYVRNTGAAFSILTGRADILRWLSLLVSLGLMAFALFSGKLKKLEQVSYGLLLGGAMGNGIDRFIFGSVVDFIDFRLIQFAVFNLADVSINLGIICWLIDSFNKPSAERNPRS
;
A
#
# COMPACT_ATOMS: atom_id res chain seq x y z
N MET A 1 -15.15 22.65 11.36
CA MET A 1 -13.67 22.49 11.50
C MET A 1 -13.14 21.77 10.26
N ARG A 2 -12.28 22.40 9.43
CA ARG A 2 -11.68 21.69 8.28
C ARG A 2 -10.55 20.79 8.80
N LEU A 3 -10.60 19.51 8.48
CA LEU A 3 -9.53 18.56 8.79
C LEU A 3 -8.22 19.04 8.14
N LYS A 4 -7.18 19.20 8.96
CA LYS A 4 -5.83 19.51 8.50
C LYS A 4 -5.36 18.37 7.60
N ASN A 5 -4.73 18.70 6.48
CA ASN A 5 -4.24 17.71 5.50
C ASN A 5 -5.36 16.76 4.98
N SER A 6 -6.53 17.31 4.64
CA SER A 6 -7.72 16.53 4.24
C SER A 6 -7.48 15.57 3.06
N ILE A 7 -6.63 15.96 2.08
CA ILE A 7 -6.30 15.10 0.94
C ILE A 7 -5.57 13.83 1.40
N PHE A 8 -4.71 13.93 2.42
CA PHE A 8 -4.04 12.78 3.02
C PHE A 8 -5.07 11.76 3.53
N TRP A 9 -6.05 12.20 4.33
CA TRP A 9 -7.06 11.32 4.90
C TRP A 9 -7.98 10.72 3.83
N ILE A 10 -8.35 11.51 2.82
CA ILE A 10 -9.16 11.04 1.69
C ILE A 10 -8.40 9.98 0.90
N ALA A 11 -7.14 10.22 0.54
CA ALA A 11 -6.32 9.26 -0.19
C ALA A 11 -6.11 7.96 0.59
N ALA A 12 -5.84 8.06 1.90
CA ALA A 12 -5.70 6.91 2.78
C ALA A 12 -6.99 6.07 2.87
N THR A 13 -8.13 6.74 3.07
CA THR A 13 -9.42 6.05 3.17
C THR A 13 -9.80 5.38 1.86
N ILE A 14 -9.69 6.07 0.73
CA ILE A 14 -10.01 5.50 -0.59
C ILE A 14 -9.13 4.30 -0.88
N SER A 15 -7.81 4.44 -0.71
CA SER A 15 -6.85 3.35 -0.93
C SER A 15 -7.17 2.14 -0.06
N PHE A 16 -7.37 2.34 1.23
CA PHE A 16 -7.72 1.27 2.17
C PHE A 16 -9.04 0.58 1.81
N CYS A 17 -10.09 1.37 1.52
CA CYS A 17 -11.41 0.81 1.20
C CYS A 17 -11.39 0.01 -0.12
N LEU A 18 -10.70 0.51 -1.15
CA LEU A 18 -10.56 -0.20 -2.42
C LEU A 18 -9.78 -1.51 -2.25
N ASP A 19 -8.69 -1.48 -1.50
CA ASP A 19 -7.91 -2.68 -1.20
C ASP A 19 -8.77 -3.73 -0.49
N GLN A 20 -9.43 -3.37 0.60
CA GLN A 20 -10.24 -4.31 1.38
C GLN A 20 -11.46 -4.81 0.60
N ALA A 21 -12.10 -3.95 -0.19
CA ALA A 21 -13.23 -4.34 -1.03
C ALA A 21 -12.83 -5.37 -2.10
N THR A 22 -11.70 -5.16 -2.77
CA THR A 22 -11.19 -6.08 -3.79
C THR A 22 -10.71 -7.40 -3.18
N LYS A 23 -10.03 -7.38 -2.05
CA LYS A 23 -9.64 -8.58 -1.31
C LYS A 23 -10.85 -9.39 -0.85
N TYR A 24 -11.86 -8.71 -0.31
CA TYR A 24 -13.12 -9.36 0.06
C TYR A 24 -13.79 -10.02 -1.16
N TRP A 25 -13.88 -9.31 -2.29
CA TRP A 25 -14.43 -9.86 -3.52
C TRP A 25 -13.67 -11.10 -3.99
N VAL A 26 -12.34 -11.08 -3.96
CA VAL A 26 -11.51 -12.24 -4.34
C VAL A 26 -11.81 -13.44 -3.45
N VAL A 27 -11.84 -13.25 -2.14
CA VAL A 27 -12.12 -14.33 -1.18
C VAL A 27 -13.50 -14.95 -1.36
N GLN A 28 -14.50 -14.17 -1.83
CA GLN A 28 -15.86 -14.67 -2.08
C GLN A 28 -16.02 -15.38 -3.43
N ASN A 29 -15.17 -15.10 -4.41
CA ASN A 29 -15.36 -15.56 -5.79
C ASN A 29 -14.30 -16.54 -6.29
N PHE A 30 -13.21 -16.73 -5.54
CA PHE A 30 -12.10 -17.60 -5.94
C PHE A 30 -11.78 -18.61 -4.83
N ASN A 31 -11.47 -19.84 -5.22
CA ASN A 31 -10.82 -20.79 -4.34
C ASN A 31 -9.32 -20.47 -4.21
N LEU A 32 -8.73 -20.85 -3.09
CA LEU A 32 -7.28 -20.67 -2.89
C LEU A 32 -6.49 -21.35 -4.03
N LEU A 33 -5.54 -20.62 -4.61
CA LEU A 33 -4.73 -20.99 -5.78
C LEU A 33 -5.50 -21.06 -7.11
N GLU A 34 -6.79 -20.73 -7.13
CA GLU A 34 -7.52 -20.59 -8.37
C GLU A 34 -6.99 -19.42 -9.18
N THR A 35 -6.92 -19.60 -10.51
CA THR A 35 -6.46 -18.57 -11.44
C THR A 35 -7.45 -18.41 -12.58
N GLN A 36 -7.76 -17.16 -12.93
CA GLN A 36 -8.62 -16.80 -14.05
C GLN A 36 -7.94 -15.71 -14.88
N PRO A 37 -7.83 -15.87 -16.21
CA PRO A 37 -7.22 -14.85 -17.05
C PRO A 37 -8.13 -13.62 -17.17
N LEU A 38 -7.58 -12.44 -16.90
CA LEU A 38 -8.17 -11.16 -17.28
C LEU A 38 -7.72 -10.78 -18.71
N ILE A 39 -6.42 -10.91 -18.97
CA ILE A 39 -5.80 -10.80 -20.30
C ILE A 39 -4.91 -12.04 -20.44
N LEU A 40 -5.29 -12.94 -21.35
CA LEU A 40 -4.62 -14.23 -21.49
C LEU A 40 -3.10 -14.06 -21.68
N GLY A 41 -2.33 -14.74 -20.85
CA GLY A 41 -0.85 -14.70 -20.87
C GLY A 41 -0.22 -13.42 -20.31
N VAL A 42 -0.99 -12.40 -19.95
CA VAL A 42 -0.48 -11.10 -19.47
C VAL A 42 -0.85 -10.85 -18.02
N ILE A 43 -2.15 -10.76 -17.73
CA ILE A 43 -2.67 -10.48 -16.39
C ILE A 43 -3.72 -11.52 -16.04
N HIS A 44 -3.55 -12.15 -14.90
CA HIS A 44 -4.52 -13.09 -14.33
C HIS A 44 -4.95 -12.62 -12.94
N PHE A 45 -6.11 -13.05 -12.51
CA PHE A 45 -6.46 -13.06 -11.10
C PHE A 45 -6.10 -14.44 -10.52
N THR A 46 -5.17 -14.48 -9.58
CA THR A 46 -4.70 -15.71 -8.92
C THR A 46 -4.77 -15.51 -7.41
N TYR A 47 -5.72 -16.17 -6.74
CA TYR A 47 -5.88 -16.00 -5.29
C TYR A 47 -4.79 -16.72 -4.53
N VAL A 48 -3.94 -15.96 -3.83
CA VAL A 48 -2.91 -16.51 -2.92
C VAL A 48 -2.98 -15.89 -1.53
N ARG A 49 -2.51 -16.64 -0.54
CA ARG A 49 -2.30 -16.16 0.84
C ARG A 49 -0.80 -15.98 1.09
N ASN A 50 -0.38 -14.71 1.23
CA ASN A 50 1.02 -14.34 1.40
C ASN A 50 1.36 -14.14 2.88
N THR A 51 2.22 -15.00 3.43
CA THR A 51 2.69 -14.93 4.83
C THR A 51 3.99 -14.11 5.00
N GLY A 52 4.56 -13.62 3.89
CA GLY A 52 5.78 -12.81 3.85
C GLY A 52 5.55 -11.39 3.37
N ALA A 53 6.64 -10.76 2.92
CA ALA A 53 6.65 -9.55 2.12
C ALA A 53 6.81 -9.90 0.63
N ALA A 54 7.02 -8.87 -0.23
CA ALA A 54 7.31 -9.08 -1.64
C ALA A 54 8.49 -10.04 -1.84
N PHE A 55 8.45 -10.85 -2.91
CA PHE A 55 9.47 -11.83 -3.25
C PHE A 55 9.79 -12.84 -2.13
N SER A 56 8.78 -13.21 -1.33
CA SER A 56 8.92 -14.17 -0.22
C SER A 56 9.91 -13.75 0.89
N ILE A 57 10.29 -12.47 0.94
CA ILE A 57 11.12 -11.96 2.05
C ILE A 57 10.32 -12.08 3.34
N LEU A 58 10.96 -12.55 4.42
CA LEU A 58 10.32 -12.80 5.72
C LEU A 58 9.13 -13.78 5.65
N THR A 59 9.15 -14.75 4.73
CA THR A 59 8.13 -15.81 4.70
C THR A 59 8.02 -16.49 6.08
N GLY A 60 6.78 -16.65 6.57
CA GLY A 60 6.51 -17.20 7.90
C GLY A 60 6.71 -16.20 9.06
N ARG A 61 7.12 -14.97 8.78
CA ARG A 61 7.31 -13.91 9.79
C ARG A 61 6.24 -12.82 9.70
N ALA A 62 4.99 -13.22 9.48
CA ALA A 62 3.84 -12.32 9.44
C ALA A 62 3.70 -11.49 10.74
N ASP A 63 4.20 -12.02 11.86
CA ASP A 63 4.30 -11.34 13.15
C ASP A 63 5.13 -10.04 13.07
N ILE A 64 6.31 -10.09 12.47
CA ILE A 64 7.14 -8.89 12.27
C ILE A 64 6.44 -7.90 11.35
N LEU A 65 5.91 -8.39 10.23
CA LEU A 65 5.29 -7.54 9.21
C LEU A 65 4.03 -6.82 9.70
N ARG A 66 3.20 -7.48 10.56
CA ARG A 66 2.03 -6.81 11.15
C ARG A 66 2.41 -5.66 12.07
N TRP A 67 3.42 -5.86 12.96
CA TRP A 67 3.87 -4.80 13.84
C TRP A 67 4.56 -3.66 13.09
N LEU A 68 5.32 -3.98 12.04
CA LEU A 68 5.91 -2.98 11.15
C LEU A 68 4.82 -2.14 10.45
N SER A 69 3.78 -2.79 9.90
CA SER A 69 2.65 -2.09 9.28
C SER A 69 1.92 -1.17 10.27
N LEU A 70 1.73 -1.63 11.51
CA LEU A 70 1.14 -0.81 12.57
C LEU A 70 2.02 0.41 12.89
N LEU A 71 3.31 0.20 13.09
CA LEU A 71 4.25 1.27 13.41
C LEU A 71 4.29 2.33 12.29
N VAL A 72 4.38 1.91 11.04
CA VAL A 72 4.35 2.79 9.87
C VAL A 72 3.02 3.56 9.81
N SER A 73 1.90 2.86 10.01
CA SER A 73 0.57 3.50 9.97
C SER A 73 0.41 4.55 11.07
N LEU A 74 0.79 4.23 12.30
CA LEU A 74 0.74 5.18 13.43
C LEU A 74 1.69 6.36 13.20
N GLY A 75 2.89 6.12 12.69
CA GLY A 75 3.86 7.16 12.35
C GLY A 75 3.33 8.13 11.29
N LEU A 76 2.72 7.61 10.21
CA LEU A 76 2.13 8.42 9.14
C LEU A 76 0.92 9.23 9.65
N MET A 77 0.06 8.62 10.48
CA MET A 77 -1.06 9.33 11.10
C MET A 77 -0.57 10.46 12.02
N ALA A 78 0.39 10.15 12.88
CA ALA A 78 1.00 11.17 13.78
C ALA A 78 1.64 12.29 12.95
N PHE A 79 2.39 11.94 11.91
CA PHE A 79 2.98 12.93 11.00
C PHE A 79 1.91 13.85 10.40
N ALA A 80 0.81 13.31 9.86
CA ALA A 80 -0.26 14.10 9.26
C ALA A 80 -0.99 15.01 10.27
N LEU A 81 -1.09 14.58 11.53
CA LEU A 81 -1.74 15.34 12.61
C LEU A 81 -0.84 16.46 13.13
N PHE A 82 0.44 16.18 13.37
CA PHE A 82 1.36 17.09 14.06
C PHE A 82 2.22 17.93 13.10
N SER A 83 2.43 17.51 11.84
CA SER A 83 3.13 18.32 10.83
C SER A 83 2.39 19.63 10.51
N GLY A 84 3.07 20.57 9.86
CA GLY A 84 2.47 21.73 9.22
C GLY A 84 1.47 21.33 8.11
N LYS A 85 1.02 22.31 7.33
CA LYS A 85 0.23 22.06 6.12
C LYS A 85 1.15 21.46 5.04
N LEU A 86 0.89 20.22 4.65
CA LEU A 86 1.63 19.52 3.62
C LEU A 86 1.23 20.01 2.21
N LYS A 87 2.15 19.94 1.25
CA LYS A 87 1.84 20.15 -0.17
C LYS A 87 0.84 19.09 -0.65
N LYS A 88 0.06 19.39 -1.69
CA LYS A 88 -0.97 18.46 -2.17
C LYS A 88 -0.39 17.10 -2.57
N LEU A 89 0.76 17.08 -3.26
CA LEU A 89 1.42 15.86 -3.70
C LEU A 89 1.95 15.05 -2.51
N GLU A 90 2.52 15.71 -1.49
CA GLU A 90 2.92 15.06 -0.23
C GLU A 90 1.72 14.40 0.48
N GLN A 91 0.57 15.09 0.51
CA GLN A 91 -0.64 14.54 1.11
C GLN A 91 -1.13 13.28 0.37
N VAL A 92 -1.13 13.28 -0.96
CA VAL A 92 -1.48 12.12 -1.77
C VAL A 92 -0.50 10.98 -1.51
N SER A 93 0.79 11.26 -1.58
CA SER A 93 1.87 10.30 -1.34
C SER A 93 1.72 9.60 0.01
N TYR A 94 1.75 10.35 1.10
CA TYR A 94 1.66 9.77 2.44
C TYR A 94 0.30 9.14 2.73
N GLY A 95 -0.78 9.65 2.12
CA GLY A 95 -2.11 9.05 2.21
C GLY A 95 -2.17 7.66 1.57
N LEU A 96 -1.61 7.51 0.36
CA LEU A 96 -1.51 6.22 -0.32
C LEU A 96 -0.64 5.22 0.46
N LEU A 97 0.49 5.69 1.01
CA LEU A 97 1.35 4.87 1.88
C LEU A 97 0.59 4.39 3.12
N LEU A 98 -0.18 5.26 3.77
CA LEU A 98 -0.99 4.89 4.92
C LEU A 98 -2.06 3.86 4.55
N GLY A 99 -2.83 4.11 3.50
CA GLY A 99 -3.90 3.21 3.08
C GLY A 99 -3.40 1.82 2.74
N GLY A 100 -2.27 1.72 2.00
CA GLY A 100 -1.64 0.45 1.68
C GLY A 100 -1.04 -0.26 2.91
N ALA A 101 -0.34 0.47 3.78
CA ALA A 101 0.21 -0.10 5.02
C ALA A 101 -0.90 -0.65 5.93
N MET A 102 -2.01 0.09 6.07
CA MET A 102 -3.18 -0.36 6.82
C MET A 102 -3.85 -1.57 6.17
N GLY A 103 -4.01 -1.57 4.83
CA GLY A 103 -4.64 -2.66 4.09
C GLY A 103 -3.94 -4.00 4.29
N ASN A 104 -2.62 -4.03 4.07
CA ASN A 104 -1.82 -5.23 4.31
C ASN A 104 -1.61 -5.54 5.80
N GLY A 105 -1.63 -4.51 6.64
CA GLY A 105 -1.49 -4.65 8.09
C GLY A 105 -2.70 -5.35 8.71
N ILE A 106 -3.93 -4.91 8.39
CA ILE A 106 -5.15 -5.48 8.97
C ILE A 106 -5.33 -6.95 8.60
N ASP A 107 -5.00 -7.31 7.34
CA ASP A 107 -5.02 -8.72 6.91
C ASP A 107 -4.10 -9.59 7.78
N ARG A 108 -2.88 -9.10 8.07
CA ARG A 108 -1.92 -9.83 8.93
C ARG A 108 -2.35 -9.93 10.37
N PHE A 109 -3.07 -8.93 10.90
CA PHE A 109 -3.61 -8.99 12.26
C PHE A 109 -4.76 -9.98 12.38
N ILE A 110 -5.65 -10.05 11.38
CA ILE A 110 -6.85 -10.88 11.43
C ILE A 110 -6.56 -12.30 10.98
N PHE A 111 -5.80 -12.47 9.88
CA PHE A 111 -5.64 -13.75 9.19
C PHE A 111 -4.21 -14.31 9.25
N GLY A 112 -3.23 -13.57 9.75
CA GLY A 112 -1.82 -13.96 9.73
C GLY A 112 -1.18 -13.96 8.33
N SER A 113 -1.90 -13.55 7.30
CA SER A 113 -1.46 -13.53 5.90
C SER A 113 -2.20 -12.44 5.13
N VAL A 114 -1.65 -12.02 4.00
CA VAL A 114 -2.28 -11.03 3.10
C VAL A 114 -2.95 -11.75 1.94
N VAL A 115 -4.07 -11.23 1.47
CA VAL A 115 -4.73 -11.66 0.22
C VAL A 115 -4.06 -10.96 -0.94
N ASP A 116 -3.39 -11.73 -1.82
CA ASP A 116 -2.83 -11.25 -3.08
C ASP A 116 -3.58 -11.90 -4.25
N PHE A 117 -3.73 -11.16 -5.36
CA PHE A 117 -4.56 -11.64 -6.47
C PHE A 117 -4.20 -11.11 -7.85
N ILE A 118 -3.37 -10.08 -7.99
CA ILE A 118 -2.92 -9.56 -9.29
C ILE A 118 -1.66 -10.31 -9.69
N ASP A 119 -1.78 -11.16 -10.71
CA ASP A 119 -0.72 -12.03 -11.23
C ASP A 119 -0.27 -11.52 -12.61
N PHE A 120 0.88 -10.86 -12.65
CA PHE A 120 1.45 -10.31 -13.88
C PHE A 120 2.49 -11.27 -14.48
N ARG A 121 2.03 -12.09 -15.43
CA ARG A 121 2.80 -13.25 -15.94
C ARG A 121 3.90 -12.93 -16.93
N LEU A 122 3.83 -11.80 -17.63
CA LEU A 122 4.85 -11.46 -18.65
C LEU A 122 6.28 -11.46 -18.12
N ILE A 123 6.49 -11.07 -16.86
CA ILE A 123 7.80 -10.97 -16.24
C ILE A 123 7.91 -11.85 -14.99
N GLN A 124 6.99 -12.81 -14.81
CA GLN A 124 6.92 -13.69 -13.64
C GLN A 124 7.03 -12.91 -12.31
N PHE A 125 6.29 -11.81 -12.21
CA PHE A 125 6.27 -10.98 -11.02
C PHE A 125 5.50 -11.67 -9.89
N ALA A 126 5.90 -11.45 -8.65
CA ALA A 126 5.16 -11.97 -7.51
C ALA A 126 3.71 -11.45 -7.53
N VAL A 127 2.75 -12.31 -7.20
CA VAL A 127 1.34 -11.90 -7.07
C VAL A 127 1.22 -10.83 -6.00
N PHE A 128 0.44 -9.78 -6.25
CA PHE A 128 0.30 -8.61 -5.38
C PHE A 128 -1.16 -8.14 -5.31
N ASN A 129 -1.42 -7.07 -4.58
CA ASN A 129 -2.77 -6.53 -4.34
C ASN A 129 -2.82 -4.99 -4.50
N LEU A 130 -3.98 -4.37 -4.26
CA LEU A 130 -4.13 -2.92 -4.38
C LEU A 130 -3.41 -2.13 -3.29
N ALA A 131 -3.19 -2.71 -2.09
CA ALA A 131 -2.36 -2.06 -1.07
C ALA A 131 -0.92 -1.88 -1.56
N ASP A 132 -0.35 -2.89 -2.23
CA ASP A 132 0.99 -2.83 -2.80
C ASP A 132 1.07 -1.79 -3.93
N VAL A 133 0.05 -1.73 -4.81
CA VAL A 133 -0.08 -0.67 -5.83
C VAL A 133 -0.09 0.69 -5.18
N SER A 134 -0.88 0.87 -4.11
CA SER A 134 -0.99 2.14 -3.40
C SER A 134 0.33 2.56 -2.76
N ILE A 135 1.06 1.63 -2.13
CA ILE A 135 2.38 1.88 -1.55
C ILE A 135 3.35 2.33 -2.65
N ASN A 136 3.40 1.60 -3.78
CA ASN A 136 4.30 1.95 -4.88
C ASN A 136 3.98 3.31 -5.49
N LEU A 137 2.69 3.62 -5.74
CA LEU A 137 2.26 4.94 -6.22
C LEU A 137 2.59 6.03 -5.20
N GLY A 138 2.41 5.78 -3.91
CA GLY A 138 2.80 6.69 -2.84
C GLY A 138 4.31 7.00 -2.87
N ILE A 139 5.16 5.98 -3.03
CA ILE A 139 6.60 6.15 -3.16
C ILE A 139 6.95 6.97 -4.42
N ILE A 140 6.33 6.66 -5.56
CA ILE A 140 6.54 7.41 -6.82
C ILE A 140 6.18 8.88 -6.64
N CYS A 141 5.01 9.19 -6.06
CA CYS A 141 4.60 10.57 -5.77
C CYS A 141 5.60 11.29 -4.84
N TRP A 142 6.09 10.59 -3.81
CA TRP A 142 7.10 11.14 -2.90
C TRP A 142 8.43 11.44 -3.62
N LEU A 143 8.88 10.56 -4.48
CA LEU A 143 10.08 10.77 -5.27
C LEU A 143 9.92 11.98 -6.21
N ILE A 144 8.79 12.08 -6.92
CA ILE A 144 8.48 13.21 -7.81
C ILE A 144 8.52 14.53 -7.01
N ASP A 145 7.88 14.60 -5.84
CA ASP A 145 7.92 15.80 -5.00
C ASP A 145 9.34 16.13 -4.55
N SER A 146 10.11 15.11 -4.14
CA SER A 146 11.49 15.28 -3.67
C SER A 146 12.43 15.81 -4.76
N PHE A 147 12.29 15.35 -5.99
CA PHE A 147 13.10 15.84 -7.12
C PHE A 147 12.69 17.23 -7.61
N ASN A 148 11.43 17.62 -7.41
CA ASN A 148 10.92 18.94 -7.81
C ASN A 148 11.19 20.03 -6.75
N LYS A 149 11.79 19.71 -5.60
CA LYS A 149 12.18 20.72 -4.60
C LYS A 149 13.35 21.57 -5.13
N PRO A 150 13.28 22.91 -5.09
CA PRO A 150 14.38 23.79 -5.49
C PRO A 150 15.66 23.48 -4.67
N SER A 151 16.81 23.65 -5.29
CA SER A 151 18.12 23.34 -4.67
C SER A 151 18.40 24.09 -3.36
N ALA A 152 17.78 25.27 -3.17
CA ALA A 152 17.88 26.06 -1.94
C ALA A 152 17.22 25.37 -0.72
N GLU A 153 16.21 24.54 -0.93
CA GLU A 153 15.57 23.74 0.15
C GLU A 153 16.32 22.45 0.46
N ARG A 154 17.22 22.01 -0.44
CA ARG A 154 18.01 20.78 -0.25
C ARG A 154 19.20 20.95 0.69
N ASN A 155 19.69 22.17 0.89
CA ASN A 155 20.85 22.43 1.73
C ASN A 155 20.66 23.69 2.59
N PRO A 156 20.03 23.60 3.76
CA PRO A 156 19.81 24.75 4.65
C PRO A 156 21.07 25.24 5.37
N ARG A 157 22.26 24.77 4.99
CA ARG A 157 23.55 25.10 5.61
C ARG A 157 24.58 25.72 4.66
N SER A 158 24.14 26.51 3.68
CA SER A 158 25.02 27.37 2.90
C SER A 158 24.75 28.84 3.16
#